data_747117df28cf3ab82f5636acbc304de9
#
_entry.id   747117df28cf3ab82f5636acbc304de9
#
_cell.length_a   1.000
_cell.length_b   1.000
_cell.length_c   1.000
_cell.angle_alpha   90.00
_cell.angle_beta   90.00
_cell.angle_gamma   90.00
#
_symmetry.space_group_name_H-M   'P 1'
#
loop_
_entity.id
_entity.type
_entity.pdbx_description
1 polymer ?
#
loop_
_entity_poly.entity_id
_entity_poly.type
_entity_poly.pdbx_seq_one_letter_code
_entity_poly.pdbx_strand_id
1 'polypeptide(L)'
;MKLIVCSNNIDFLNKLDSSFDLKDFQIVIAKSIDKIISSLSHKSIIIMDHVNDDFDAIEASNIIRETNTLTYIIIRSNSNENFLKIAAYNNGCNDFVSFNLSAHILFKKIKTIVDFIFNETKENIIYKEFNISLIKRTILNTITNEIIELPNKQFELLVELCSNPGKVFKRDFLYKKIWGGELFAGNRTLDVHIRALRSTLPNNYIKTIKGVGYKVS
;
A
#
# COMPACT_ATOMS: atom_id res chain seq x y z
N MET A 1 -3.26 -9.25 -6.22
CA MET A 1 -3.87 -9.23 -4.88
C MET A 1 -5.18 -10.02 -4.91
N LYS A 2 -5.62 -10.63 -3.79
CA LYS A 2 -6.90 -11.34 -3.75
C LYS A 2 -8.01 -10.50 -3.13
N LEU A 3 -9.18 -10.51 -3.78
CA LEU A 3 -10.44 -9.98 -3.26
C LEU A 3 -11.37 -11.17 -3.02
N ILE A 4 -11.60 -11.51 -1.76
CA ILE A 4 -12.45 -12.63 -1.36
C ILE A 4 -13.83 -12.06 -1.03
N VAL A 5 -14.86 -12.60 -1.66
CA VAL A 5 -16.25 -12.09 -1.52
C VAL A 5 -17.15 -13.21 -1.01
N CYS A 6 -17.85 -12.92 0.08
CA CYS A 6 -18.79 -13.82 0.73
C CYS A 6 -20.15 -13.14 0.76
N SER A 7 -20.93 -13.34 -0.28
CA SER A 7 -22.25 -12.75 -0.45
C SER A 7 -23.16 -13.70 -1.21
N ASN A 8 -24.43 -13.81 -0.80
CA ASN A 8 -25.47 -14.51 -1.51
C ASN A 8 -26.26 -13.59 -2.44
N ASN A 9 -25.92 -12.29 -2.47
CA ASN A 9 -26.58 -11.30 -3.31
C ASN A 9 -26.00 -11.34 -4.75
N ILE A 10 -26.74 -11.99 -5.65
CA ILE A 10 -26.37 -12.17 -7.06
C ILE A 10 -26.20 -10.82 -7.78
N ASP A 11 -27.06 -9.83 -7.50
CA ASP A 11 -26.97 -8.51 -8.11
C ASP A 11 -25.68 -7.79 -7.69
N PHE A 12 -25.27 -7.96 -6.46
CA PHE A 12 -24.00 -7.43 -5.98
C PHE A 12 -22.81 -8.10 -6.66
N LEU A 13 -22.82 -9.42 -6.78
CA LEU A 13 -21.75 -10.18 -7.44
C LEU A 13 -21.64 -9.80 -8.93
N ASN A 14 -22.76 -9.68 -9.65
CA ASN A 14 -22.78 -9.26 -11.05
C ASN A 14 -22.27 -7.81 -11.23
N LYS A 15 -22.60 -6.90 -10.30
CA LYS A 15 -22.12 -5.52 -10.31
C LYS A 15 -20.62 -5.44 -9.99
N LEU A 16 -20.10 -6.34 -9.17
CA LEU A 16 -18.67 -6.46 -8.95
C LEU A 16 -17.93 -6.77 -10.26
N ASP A 17 -18.42 -7.75 -11.02
CA ASP A 17 -17.77 -8.19 -12.25
C ASP A 17 -17.79 -7.12 -13.37
N SER A 18 -18.90 -6.38 -13.48
CA SER A 18 -19.10 -5.38 -14.54
C SER A 18 -18.54 -3.97 -14.24
N SER A 19 -18.35 -3.63 -12.98
CA SER A 19 -18.04 -2.25 -12.55
C SER A 19 -16.56 -2.01 -12.27
N PHE A 20 -15.73 -3.04 -12.40
CA PHE A 20 -14.37 -3.02 -11.90
C PHE A 20 -13.35 -3.17 -13.03
N ASP A 21 -12.39 -2.27 -13.08
CA ASP A 21 -11.12 -2.54 -13.73
C ASP A 21 -10.29 -3.43 -12.78
N LEU A 22 -10.67 -4.73 -12.78
CA LEU A 22 -10.18 -5.76 -11.85
C LEU A 22 -8.85 -6.38 -12.27
N LYS A 23 -8.13 -5.77 -13.22
CA LYS A 23 -6.85 -6.32 -13.71
C LYS A 23 -5.83 -6.59 -12.59
N ASP A 24 -5.96 -5.90 -11.47
CA ASP A 24 -5.06 -6.02 -10.33
C ASP A 24 -5.55 -7.01 -9.26
N PHE A 25 -6.77 -7.56 -9.41
CA PHE A 25 -7.39 -8.43 -8.41
C PHE A 25 -7.76 -9.79 -8.96
N GLN A 26 -7.41 -10.83 -8.22
CA GLN A 26 -8.00 -12.15 -8.36
C GLN A 26 -9.22 -12.23 -7.44
N ILE A 27 -10.44 -12.26 -8.02
CA ILE A 27 -11.67 -12.43 -7.24
C ILE A 27 -11.85 -13.89 -6.89
N VAL A 28 -12.19 -14.15 -5.64
CA VAL A 28 -12.54 -15.48 -5.11
C VAL A 28 -13.89 -15.36 -4.41
N ILE A 29 -14.89 -16.09 -4.89
CA ILE A 29 -16.18 -16.23 -4.18
C ILE A 29 -16.02 -17.37 -3.18
N ALA A 30 -16.29 -17.08 -1.89
CA ALA A 30 -16.21 -18.06 -0.82
C ALA A 30 -17.55 -18.16 -0.12
N LYS A 31 -18.00 -19.40 0.15
CA LYS A 31 -19.26 -19.71 0.83
C LYS A 31 -19.05 -20.32 2.22
N SER A 32 -17.81 -20.51 2.65
CA SER A 32 -17.48 -21.04 3.97
C SER A 32 -16.22 -20.41 4.52
N ILE A 33 -16.07 -20.44 5.84
CA ILE A 33 -14.86 -19.95 6.55
C ILE A 33 -13.61 -20.70 6.07
N ASP A 34 -13.69 -22.02 5.89
CA ASP A 34 -12.56 -22.82 5.39
C ASP A 34 -12.12 -22.39 4.00
N LYS A 35 -13.09 -22.05 3.13
CA LYS A 35 -12.78 -21.53 1.79
C LYS A 35 -12.15 -20.15 1.86
N ILE A 36 -12.56 -19.30 2.79
CA ILE A 36 -11.94 -18.01 3.04
C ILE A 36 -10.47 -18.24 3.43
N ILE A 37 -10.24 -19.03 4.49
CA ILE A 37 -8.91 -19.31 5.05
C ILE A 37 -7.99 -19.91 3.98
N SER A 38 -8.43 -20.92 3.25
CA SER A 38 -7.63 -21.55 2.19
C SER A 38 -7.34 -20.64 1.01
N SER A 39 -8.13 -19.56 0.84
CA SER A 39 -7.95 -18.57 -0.21
C SER A 39 -7.09 -17.38 0.21
N LEU A 40 -6.78 -17.22 1.50
CA LEU A 40 -5.97 -16.12 1.99
C LEU A 40 -4.60 -16.08 1.32
N SER A 41 -4.11 -14.89 1.11
CA SER A 41 -2.73 -14.60 0.71
C SER A 41 -2.16 -13.53 1.64
N HIS A 42 -0.87 -13.25 1.53
CA HIS A 42 -0.21 -12.24 2.37
C HIS A 42 -0.92 -10.86 2.31
N LYS A 43 -1.55 -10.55 1.17
CA LYS A 43 -2.33 -9.31 0.98
C LYS A 43 -3.70 -9.66 0.41
N SER A 44 -4.70 -9.72 1.27
CA SER A 44 -6.09 -10.03 0.89
C SER A 44 -7.05 -8.98 1.44
N ILE A 45 -8.10 -8.71 0.67
CA ILE A 45 -9.27 -7.97 1.14
C ILE A 45 -10.45 -8.93 1.14
N ILE A 46 -11.22 -8.95 2.22
CA ILE A 46 -12.42 -9.76 2.34
C ILE A 46 -13.63 -8.84 2.45
N ILE A 47 -14.68 -9.16 1.71
CA ILE A 47 -15.98 -8.54 1.84
C ILE A 47 -16.97 -9.64 2.23
N MET A 48 -17.62 -9.50 3.37
CA MET A 48 -18.62 -10.45 3.88
C MET A 48 -19.94 -9.76 4.12
N ASP A 49 -21.04 -10.38 3.74
CA ASP A 49 -22.35 -9.95 4.17
C ASP A 49 -22.56 -10.41 5.63
N HIS A 50 -23.07 -9.50 6.49
CA HIS A 50 -23.29 -9.77 7.92
C HIS A 50 -24.22 -10.96 8.12
N VAL A 51 -25.34 -10.97 7.42
CA VAL A 51 -26.26 -12.11 7.41
C VAL A 51 -25.91 -12.95 6.19
N ASN A 52 -25.32 -14.08 6.44
CA ASN A 52 -24.97 -15.09 5.44
C ASN A 52 -25.57 -16.42 5.90
N ASP A 53 -26.11 -17.22 4.97
CA ASP A 53 -26.75 -18.48 5.30
C ASP A 53 -25.76 -19.51 5.87
N ASP A 54 -24.45 -19.32 5.60
CA ASP A 54 -23.42 -20.30 5.89
C ASP A 54 -22.64 -20.02 7.19
N PHE A 55 -22.53 -18.74 7.63
CA PHE A 55 -21.77 -18.35 8.82
C PHE A 55 -22.09 -16.90 9.27
N ASP A 56 -21.79 -16.60 10.54
CA ASP A 56 -21.80 -15.24 11.07
C ASP A 56 -20.50 -14.50 10.68
N ALA A 57 -20.63 -13.35 10.01
CA ALA A 57 -19.48 -12.60 9.53
C ALA A 57 -18.66 -11.94 10.66
N ILE A 58 -19.28 -11.67 11.82
CA ILE A 58 -18.58 -11.11 12.98
C ILE A 58 -17.70 -12.19 13.62
N GLU A 59 -18.24 -13.39 13.82
CA GLU A 59 -17.49 -14.52 14.33
C GLU A 59 -16.37 -14.92 13.35
N ALA A 60 -16.68 -14.99 12.05
CA ALA A 60 -15.70 -15.27 11.00
C ALA A 60 -14.54 -14.26 11.01
N SER A 61 -14.80 -12.98 11.29
CA SER A 61 -13.76 -11.95 11.38
C SER A 61 -12.73 -12.28 12.46
N ASN A 62 -13.17 -12.76 13.63
CA ASN A 62 -12.27 -13.17 14.71
C ASN A 62 -11.38 -14.34 14.28
N ILE A 63 -11.98 -15.38 13.70
CA ILE A 63 -11.25 -16.58 13.22
C ILE A 63 -10.23 -16.21 12.14
N ILE A 64 -10.62 -15.35 11.19
CA ILE A 64 -9.73 -14.88 10.13
C ILE A 64 -8.57 -14.08 10.72
N ARG A 65 -8.83 -13.27 11.74
CA ARG A 65 -7.81 -12.42 12.36
C ARG A 65 -6.76 -13.24 13.11
N GLU A 66 -7.15 -14.33 13.74
CA GLU A 66 -6.24 -15.28 14.37
C GLU A 66 -5.32 -15.96 13.34
N THR A 67 -5.85 -16.18 12.12
CA THR A 67 -5.10 -16.84 11.04
C THR A 67 -4.20 -15.87 10.27
N ASN A 68 -4.66 -14.63 10.02
CA ASN A 68 -3.95 -13.64 9.23
C ASN A 68 -4.27 -12.20 9.68
N THR A 69 -3.30 -11.54 10.28
CA THR A 69 -3.43 -10.18 10.81
C THR A 69 -3.41 -9.09 9.74
N LEU A 70 -2.90 -9.37 8.53
CA LEU A 70 -2.72 -8.39 7.46
C LEU A 70 -3.89 -8.31 6.47
N THR A 71 -4.91 -9.16 6.66
CA THR A 71 -6.12 -9.14 5.83
C THR A 71 -6.99 -7.93 6.19
N TYR A 72 -7.50 -7.22 5.20
CA TYR A 72 -8.49 -6.14 5.41
C TYR A 72 -9.91 -6.71 5.30
N ILE A 73 -10.70 -6.59 6.35
CA ILE A 73 -12.03 -7.20 6.47
C ILE A 73 -13.09 -6.10 6.43
N ILE A 74 -14.01 -6.21 5.47
CA ILE A 74 -15.19 -5.33 5.31
C ILE A 74 -16.44 -6.16 5.53
N ILE A 75 -17.28 -5.78 6.49
CA ILE A 75 -18.59 -6.38 6.69
C ILE A 75 -19.65 -5.45 6.09
N ARG A 76 -20.57 -6.04 5.29
CA ARG A 76 -21.73 -5.34 4.73
C ARG A 76 -22.99 -5.71 5.50
N SER A 77 -23.83 -4.74 5.83
CA SER A 77 -25.08 -4.98 6.56
C SER A 77 -26.14 -3.94 6.23
N ASN A 78 -27.40 -4.31 6.36
CA ASN A 78 -28.54 -3.37 6.38
C ASN A 78 -28.81 -2.81 7.77
N SER A 79 -28.25 -3.41 8.81
CA SER A 79 -28.46 -2.92 10.18
C SER A 79 -27.70 -1.62 10.42
N ASN A 80 -28.39 -0.65 11.01
CA ASN A 80 -27.81 0.60 11.48
C ASN A 80 -27.45 0.58 12.96
N GLU A 81 -27.62 -0.56 13.63
CA GLU A 81 -27.42 -0.71 15.07
C GLU A 81 -25.95 -0.56 15.45
N ASN A 82 -25.69 0.39 16.34
CA ASN A 82 -24.34 0.71 16.75
C ASN A 82 -23.66 -0.45 17.48
N PHE A 83 -24.42 -1.27 18.23
CA PHE A 83 -23.85 -2.40 18.93
C PHE A 83 -23.28 -3.47 17.99
N LEU A 84 -23.91 -3.71 16.83
CA LEU A 84 -23.39 -4.64 15.81
C LEU A 84 -22.10 -4.12 15.18
N LYS A 85 -22.03 -2.81 14.92
CA LYS A 85 -20.80 -2.19 14.41
C LYS A 85 -19.65 -2.31 15.41
N ILE A 86 -19.94 -2.03 16.69
CA ILE A 86 -18.94 -2.18 17.77
C ILE A 86 -18.49 -3.63 17.91
N ALA A 87 -19.44 -4.59 17.88
CA ALA A 87 -19.11 -6.00 17.92
C ALA A 87 -18.23 -6.42 16.74
N ALA A 88 -18.53 -5.97 15.51
CA ALA A 88 -17.73 -6.25 14.33
C ALA A 88 -16.29 -5.71 14.46
N TYR A 89 -16.13 -4.46 14.90
CA TYR A 89 -14.79 -3.88 15.10
C TYR A 89 -14.02 -4.60 16.20
N ASN A 90 -14.67 -4.95 17.32
CA ASN A 90 -14.03 -5.70 18.41
C ASN A 90 -13.57 -7.10 17.98
N ASN A 91 -14.23 -7.71 16.99
CA ASN A 91 -13.89 -8.99 16.41
C ASN A 91 -12.94 -8.88 15.18
N GLY A 92 -12.32 -7.70 14.99
CA GLY A 92 -11.26 -7.53 14.01
C GLY A 92 -11.70 -7.13 12.61
N CYS A 93 -13.00 -6.76 12.40
CA CYS A 93 -13.44 -6.08 11.19
C CYS A 93 -12.73 -4.73 11.07
N ASN A 94 -12.30 -4.35 9.88
CA ASN A 94 -11.68 -3.05 9.61
C ASN A 94 -12.70 -2.01 9.18
N ASP A 95 -13.82 -2.43 8.62
CA ASP A 95 -14.84 -1.53 8.12
C ASP A 95 -16.21 -2.19 8.08
N PHE A 96 -17.26 -1.40 8.39
CA PHE A 96 -18.63 -1.83 8.40
C PHE A 96 -19.48 -0.91 7.52
N VAL A 97 -20.00 -1.43 6.41
CA VAL A 97 -20.64 -0.65 5.36
C VAL A 97 -22.09 -1.09 5.13
N SER A 98 -22.95 -0.16 4.67
CA SER A 98 -24.33 -0.47 4.30
C SER A 98 -24.40 -1.27 2.99
N PHE A 99 -25.39 -2.18 2.87
CA PHE A 99 -25.74 -2.81 1.59
C PHE A 99 -26.13 -1.80 0.51
N ASN A 100 -26.68 -0.64 0.92
CA ASN A 100 -27.08 0.42 0.00
C ASN A 100 -25.87 1.20 -0.56
N LEU A 101 -24.66 0.92 -0.08
CA LEU A 101 -23.46 1.51 -0.65
C LEU A 101 -23.29 1.03 -2.10
N SER A 102 -23.26 1.97 -3.05
CA SER A 102 -23.13 1.59 -4.46
C SER A 102 -21.80 0.84 -4.70
N ALA A 103 -21.83 -0.12 -5.64
CA ALA A 103 -20.63 -0.87 -6.01
C ALA A 103 -19.47 0.04 -6.41
N HIS A 104 -19.75 1.17 -7.09
CA HIS A 104 -18.74 2.15 -7.48
C HIS A 104 -18.06 2.82 -6.27
N ILE A 105 -18.82 3.19 -5.22
CA ILE A 105 -18.24 3.78 -4.00
C ILE A 105 -17.44 2.74 -3.23
N LEU A 106 -17.95 1.51 -3.11
CA LEU A 106 -17.23 0.41 -2.47
C LEU A 106 -15.89 0.14 -3.19
N PHE A 107 -15.90 0.18 -4.51
CA PHE A 107 -14.66 0.03 -5.30
C PHE A 107 -13.66 1.16 -5.04
N LYS A 108 -14.10 2.41 -5.07
CA LYS A 108 -13.22 3.54 -4.74
C LYS A 108 -12.60 3.38 -3.35
N LYS A 109 -13.39 2.91 -2.39
CA LYS A 109 -12.93 2.59 -1.05
C LYS A 109 -11.88 1.49 -1.04
N ILE A 110 -12.13 0.37 -1.74
CA ILE A 110 -11.17 -0.73 -1.89
C ILE A 110 -9.87 -0.22 -2.51
N LYS A 111 -9.95 0.58 -3.59
CA LYS A 111 -8.78 1.14 -4.24
C LYS A 111 -7.98 2.04 -3.29
N THR A 112 -8.64 2.89 -2.52
CA THR A 112 -7.98 3.72 -1.51
C THR A 112 -7.31 2.88 -0.44
N ILE A 113 -7.95 1.78 0.02
CA ILE A 113 -7.39 0.83 0.98
C ILE A 113 -6.12 0.17 0.40
N VAL A 114 -6.18 -0.25 -0.85
CA VAL A 114 -5.03 -0.83 -1.57
C VAL A 114 -3.89 0.16 -1.65
N ASP A 115 -4.19 1.37 -2.08
CA ASP A 115 -3.18 2.43 -2.25
C ASP A 115 -2.56 2.82 -0.90
N PHE A 116 -3.37 2.89 0.16
CA PHE A 116 -2.92 3.31 1.48
C PHE A 116 -2.25 2.17 2.27
N ILE A 117 -2.91 1.00 2.40
CA ILE A 117 -2.44 -0.08 3.28
C ILE A 117 -1.45 -1.01 2.58
N PHE A 118 -1.67 -1.29 1.29
CA PHE A 118 -0.89 -2.29 0.58
C PHE A 118 0.20 -1.69 -0.32
N ASN A 119 0.09 -0.42 -0.71
CA ASN A 119 1.14 0.29 -1.44
C ASN A 119 2.03 1.14 -0.52
N GLU A 120 1.56 1.56 0.68
CA GLU A 120 2.43 2.22 1.66
C GLU A 120 3.46 1.30 2.32
N THR A 121 3.23 -0.01 2.36
CA THR A 121 4.31 -0.94 2.67
C THR A 121 5.09 -1.34 1.40
N LYS A 122 5.60 -0.40 0.66
CA LYS A 122 6.91 -0.62 0.05
C LYS A 122 7.89 -0.65 1.22
N GLU A 123 7.91 -1.76 1.95
CA GLU A 123 8.94 -2.01 2.96
C GLU A 123 10.31 -1.82 2.33
N ASN A 124 10.37 -2.02 1.02
CA ASN A 124 11.58 -1.89 0.22
C ASN A 124 11.28 -1.22 -1.13
N ILE A 125 12.18 -0.36 -1.55
CA ILE A 125 12.25 0.14 -2.93
C ILE A 125 13.35 -0.65 -3.63
N ILE A 126 12.98 -1.39 -4.68
CA ILE A 126 13.96 -2.07 -5.53
C ILE A 126 14.30 -1.12 -6.68
N TYR A 127 15.56 -0.73 -6.76
CA TYR A 127 16.07 0.08 -7.84
C TYR A 127 17.41 -0.47 -8.31
N LYS A 128 17.40 -1.06 -9.51
CA LYS A 128 18.55 -1.81 -10.07
C LYS A 128 19.03 -2.87 -9.08
N GLU A 129 20.33 -2.87 -8.73
CA GLU A 129 20.92 -3.78 -7.74
C GLU A 129 20.66 -3.38 -6.28
N PHE A 130 19.94 -2.29 -6.01
CA PHE A 130 19.69 -1.84 -4.65
C PHE A 130 18.29 -2.23 -4.17
N ASN A 131 18.26 -2.86 -3.01
CA ASN A 131 17.07 -3.09 -2.22
C ASN A 131 17.11 -2.15 -1.01
N ILE A 132 16.32 -1.07 -1.06
CA ILE A 132 16.28 0.01 -0.07
C ILE A 132 15.18 -0.30 0.94
N SER A 133 15.55 -0.73 2.14
CA SER A 133 14.58 -0.99 3.23
C SER A 133 14.18 0.31 3.91
N LEU A 134 12.90 0.68 3.79
CA LEU A 134 12.37 1.88 4.43
C LEU A 134 12.24 1.71 5.95
N ILE A 135 11.97 0.48 6.41
CA ILE A 135 11.83 0.16 7.84
C ILE A 135 13.21 0.15 8.52
N LYS A 136 14.15 -0.59 7.94
CA LYS A 136 15.51 -0.71 8.51
C LYS A 136 16.39 0.50 8.20
N ARG A 137 15.98 1.35 7.26
CA ARG A 137 16.76 2.50 6.74
C ARG A 137 18.13 2.08 6.22
N THR A 138 18.21 0.91 5.59
CA THR A 138 19.42 0.32 5.01
C THR A 138 19.26 0.08 3.52
N ILE A 139 20.36 -0.01 2.81
CA ILE A 139 20.41 -0.30 1.38
C ILE A 139 21.25 -1.57 1.22
N LEU A 140 20.64 -2.63 0.70
CA LEU A 140 21.36 -3.84 0.34
C LEU A 140 21.72 -3.78 -1.15
N ASN A 141 23.00 -3.87 -1.46
CA ASN A 141 23.45 -4.16 -2.81
C ASN A 141 23.31 -5.67 -3.06
N THR A 142 22.38 -6.06 -3.94
CA THR A 142 22.06 -7.47 -4.19
C THR A 142 23.11 -8.21 -5.01
N ILE A 143 24.09 -7.50 -5.60
CA ILE A 143 25.21 -8.10 -6.33
C ILE A 143 26.37 -8.38 -5.37
N THR A 144 26.74 -7.40 -4.53
CA THR A 144 27.88 -7.54 -3.61
C THR A 144 27.51 -8.09 -2.25
N ASN A 145 26.18 -8.16 -1.91
CA ASN A 145 25.62 -8.44 -0.60
C ASN A 145 26.08 -7.47 0.51
N GLU A 146 26.57 -6.29 0.13
CA GLU A 146 26.96 -5.26 1.10
C GLU A 146 25.76 -4.45 1.55
N ILE A 147 25.73 -4.13 2.85
CA ILE A 147 24.74 -3.22 3.43
C ILE A 147 25.35 -1.83 3.50
N ILE A 148 24.69 -0.86 2.90
CA ILE A 148 25.07 0.54 2.89
C ILE A 148 24.12 1.30 3.83
N GLU A 149 24.69 2.00 4.79
CA GLU A 149 23.97 2.91 5.67
C GLU A 149 24.27 4.35 5.28
N LEU A 150 23.23 5.17 5.22
CA LEU A 150 23.32 6.59 4.86
C LEU A 150 22.87 7.48 6.01
N PRO A 151 23.45 8.67 6.17
CA PRO A 151 22.87 9.71 7.03
C PRO A 151 21.42 10.01 6.65
N ASN A 152 20.59 10.32 7.65
CA ASN A 152 19.13 10.47 7.48
C ASN A 152 18.70 11.27 6.25
N LYS A 153 19.26 12.44 6.03
CA LYS A 153 18.87 13.30 4.89
C LYS A 153 19.33 12.76 3.53
N GLN A 154 20.39 12.00 3.48
CA GLN A 154 20.84 11.31 2.27
C GLN A 154 19.92 10.13 1.96
N PHE A 155 19.53 9.36 2.99
CA PHE A 155 18.59 8.27 2.84
C PHE A 155 17.22 8.76 2.33
N GLU A 156 16.64 9.80 2.95
CA GLU A 156 15.37 10.40 2.53
C GLU A 156 15.43 10.92 1.08
N LEU A 157 16.54 11.55 0.70
CA LEU A 157 16.73 12.06 -0.65
C LEU A 157 16.83 10.92 -1.68
N LEU A 158 17.55 9.84 -1.35
CA LEU A 158 17.65 8.66 -2.21
C LEU A 158 16.28 7.97 -2.36
N VAL A 159 15.55 7.78 -1.28
CA VAL A 159 14.19 7.22 -1.28
C VAL A 159 13.28 8.02 -2.21
N GLU A 160 13.27 9.35 -2.11
CA GLU A 160 12.45 10.20 -2.97
C GLU A 160 12.79 10.04 -4.46
N LEU A 161 14.09 10.04 -4.79
CA LEU A 161 14.54 9.85 -6.15
C LEU A 161 14.20 8.47 -6.71
N CYS A 162 14.41 7.40 -5.91
CA CYS A 162 14.19 6.01 -6.32
C CYS A 162 12.72 5.60 -6.32
N SER A 163 11.83 6.32 -5.63
CA SER A 163 10.39 6.04 -5.65
C SER A 163 9.75 6.26 -7.02
N ASN A 164 10.35 7.11 -7.86
CA ASN A 164 9.87 7.40 -9.21
C ASN A 164 11.05 7.48 -10.20
N PRO A 165 11.61 6.34 -10.60
CA PRO A 165 12.75 6.30 -11.52
C PRO A 165 12.42 7.00 -12.86
N GLY A 166 13.38 7.77 -13.37
CA GLY A 166 13.22 8.53 -14.62
C GLY A 166 12.56 9.89 -14.46
N LYS A 167 11.78 10.12 -13.39
CA LYS A 167 11.16 11.42 -13.11
C LYS A 167 12.22 12.45 -12.74
N VAL A 168 12.12 13.65 -13.33
CA VAL A 168 12.97 14.79 -12.97
C VAL A 168 12.33 15.54 -11.80
N PHE A 169 13.04 15.61 -10.70
CA PHE A 169 12.62 16.36 -9.52
C PHE A 169 13.30 17.74 -9.52
N LYS A 170 12.49 18.79 -9.39
CA LYS A 170 13.01 20.18 -9.26
C LYS A 170 13.78 20.33 -7.94
N ARG A 171 14.81 21.18 -7.95
CA ARG A 171 15.66 21.44 -6.76
C ARG A 171 14.85 21.93 -5.57
N ASP A 172 13.96 22.91 -5.80
CA ASP A 172 13.10 23.49 -4.75
C ASP A 172 12.16 22.45 -4.14
N PHE A 173 11.59 21.57 -4.98
CA PHE A 173 10.76 20.47 -4.51
C PHE A 173 11.51 19.53 -3.58
N LEU A 174 12.69 19.05 -4.00
CA LEU A 174 13.52 18.14 -3.18
C LEU A 174 13.94 18.81 -1.88
N TYR A 175 14.37 20.06 -1.95
CA TYR A 175 14.80 20.80 -0.76
C TYR A 175 13.64 20.95 0.23
N LYS A 176 12.49 21.46 -0.23
CA LYS A 176 11.29 21.62 0.60
C LYS A 176 10.84 20.30 1.22
N LYS A 177 10.84 19.21 0.45
CA LYS A 177 10.40 17.90 0.92
C LYS A 177 11.31 17.32 2.00
N ILE A 178 12.63 17.48 1.85
CA ILE A 178 13.62 16.84 2.74
C ILE A 178 13.97 17.72 3.96
N TRP A 179 14.00 19.05 3.79
CA TRP A 179 14.40 19.99 4.87
C TRP A 179 13.25 20.84 5.41
N GLY A 180 12.09 20.85 4.75
CA GLY A 180 10.88 21.53 5.24
C GLY A 180 10.84 23.05 5.04
N GLY A 181 11.85 23.64 4.38
CA GLY A 181 11.98 25.06 4.15
C GLY A 181 12.01 25.43 2.66
N GLU A 182 12.19 26.72 2.37
CA GLU A 182 12.42 27.23 1.02
C GLU A 182 13.90 27.15 0.64
N LEU A 183 14.16 26.89 -0.64
CA LEU A 183 15.51 26.92 -1.18
C LEU A 183 15.90 28.37 -1.56
N PHE A 184 16.81 28.95 -0.79
CA PHE A 184 17.33 30.27 -1.09
C PHE A 184 18.44 30.23 -2.16
N ALA A 185 18.55 31.30 -2.95
CA ALA A 185 19.60 31.44 -3.92
C ALA A 185 21.00 31.31 -3.23
N GLY A 186 21.87 30.46 -3.77
CA GLY A 186 23.18 30.17 -3.18
C GLY A 186 23.23 29.06 -2.14
N ASN A 187 22.08 28.51 -1.71
CA ASN A 187 22.07 27.36 -0.81
C ASN A 187 22.54 26.10 -1.56
N ARG A 188 23.68 25.56 -1.14
CA ARG A 188 24.31 24.37 -1.74
C ARG A 188 24.04 23.06 -0.96
N THR A 189 23.19 23.10 0.06
CA THR A 189 22.94 21.95 0.94
C THR A 189 22.51 20.71 0.13
N LEU A 190 21.51 20.87 -0.77
CA LEU A 190 21.07 19.80 -1.64
C LEU A 190 22.20 19.21 -2.49
N ASP A 191 23.04 20.08 -3.09
CA ASP A 191 24.13 19.64 -3.96
C ASP A 191 25.21 18.86 -3.21
N VAL A 192 25.48 19.25 -1.97
CA VAL A 192 26.41 18.51 -1.08
C VAL A 192 25.90 17.11 -0.81
N HIS A 193 24.61 16.95 -0.52
CA HIS A 193 24.00 15.64 -0.29
C HIS A 193 23.93 14.79 -1.58
N ILE A 194 23.64 15.39 -2.72
CA ILE A 194 23.69 14.71 -4.03
C ILE A 194 25.11 14.26 -4.34
N ARG A 195 26.13 15.07 -4.05
CA ARG A 195 27.55 14.71 -4.24
C ARG A 195 27.93 13.53 -3.34
N ALA A 196 27.52 13.56 -2.07
CA ALA A 196 27.76 12.47 -1.14
C ALA A 196 27.08 11.16 -1.59
N LEU A 197 25.82 11.20 -2.05
CA LEU A 197 25.15 10.05 -2.62
C LEU A 197 25.86 9.49 -3.84
N ARG A 198 26.41 10.33 -4.71
CA ARG A 198 27.18 9.88 -5.87
C ARG A 198 28.51 9.24 -5.52
N SER A 199 29.11 9.56 -4.37
CA SER A 199 30.33 8.88 -3.91
C SER A 199 30.07 7.51 -3.29
N THR A 200 28.83 7.28 -2.80
CA THR A 200 28.43 6.02 -2.17
C THR A 200 27.80 5.05 -3.18
N LEU A 201 27.08 5.58 -4.18
CA LEU A 201 26.42 4.81 -5.23
C LEU A 201 27.32 4.72 -6.47
N PRO A 202 27.19 3.68 -7.31
CA PRO A 202 27.91 3.60 -8.57
C PRO A 202 27.70 4.82 -9.46
N ASN A 203 28.70 5.13 -10.26
CA ASN A 203 28.66 6.29 -11.16
C ASN A 203 27.46 6.23 -12.11
N ASN A 204 26.82 7.38 -12.32
CA ASN A 204 25.69 7.59 -13.22
C ASN A 204 24.30 7.22 -12.72
N TYR A 205 24.11 6.80 -11.48
CA TYR A 205 22.76 6.55 -10.94
C TYR A 205 21.94 7.85 -10.78
N ILE A 206 22.55 8.92 -10.29
CA ILE A 206 21.89 10.21 -10.12
C ILE A 206 22.37 11.17 -11.20
N LYS A 207 21.48 11.53 -12.13
CA LYS A 207 21.77 12.48 -13.21
C LYS A 207 21.30 13.87 -12.84
N THR A 208 22.13 14.86 -13.20
CA THR A 208 21.75 16.28 -13.14
C THR A 208 21.08 16.68 -14.44
N ILE A 209 19.89 17.25 -14.36
CA ILE A 209 19.26 17.94 -15.48
C ILE A 209 19.56 19.44 -15.29
N LYS A 210 20.48 19.94 -16.11
CA LYS A 210 21.02 21.30 -15.97
C LYS A 210 19.89 22.34 -15.95
N GLY A 211 19.92 23.23 -14.97
CA GLY A 211 18.90 24.27 -14.79
C GLY A 211 17.56 23.79 -14.21
N VAL A 212 17.35 22.48 -13.99
CA VAL A 212 16.08 21.92 -13.51
C VAL A 212 16.22 21.21 -12.17
N GLY A 213 17.07 20.15 -12.10
CA GLY A 213 17.16 19.34 -10.88
C GLY A 213 17.85 18.02 -11.09
N TYR A 214 17.32 16.97 -10.45
CA TYR A 214 17.93 15.65 -10.39
C TYR A 214 16.94 14.54 -10.72
N LYS A 215 17.45 13.44 -11.25
CA LYS A 215 16.72 12.19 -11.43
C LYS A 215 17.62 10.99 -11.25
N VAL A 216 17.06 9.81 -10.97
CA VAL A 216 17.72 8.52 -11.13
C VAL A 216 17.34 7.89 -12.47
N SER A 217 18.25 7.14 -13.08
CA SER A 217 18.06 6.54 -14.41
C SER A 217 18.85 5.25 -14.56
#